data_44b80a85a3a7483da528143d8ba45204
#
_entry.id   44b80a85a3a7483da528143d8ba45204
#
_cell.length_a   1.000
_cell.length_b   1.000
_cell.length_c   1.000
_cell.angle_alpha   90.00
_cell.angle_beta   90.00
_cell.angle_gamma   90.00
#
_symmetry.space_group_name_H-M   'P 1'
#
loop_
_entity.id
_entity.type
_entity.pdbx_description
1 polymer ?
#
loop_
_entity_poly.entity_id
_entity_poly.type
_entity_poly.pdbx_seq_one_letter_code
_entity_poly.pdbx_strand_id
1 'polypeptide(L)'
;MQFNIKMDTKALLKNLNYYKTEAIPKATTTALNRTLKETVTEVKRIMTANYQIKSSDVARTMSIHNATAANPVAKIIAKDKQLGFSPSSARIKSAKWKATATKNKGVKIKIKKGAQSILKHAFIATMKSGHIGVFERNLSKGKKDKMVTIRGKQYTVKAYGIKEIVGPSIPFLIKATKSINRINNFINERLKKNFVANLKYFSSK
;
A
#
# COMPACT_ATOMS: atom_id res chain seq x y z
N MET A 1 7.09 -52.67 50.75
CA MET A 1 6.86 -52.58 49.27
C MET A 1 7.46 -51.25 48.82
N GLN A 2 8.61 -51.28 48.14
CA GLN A 2 9.25 -50.01 47.64
C GLN A 2 8.94 -49.86 46.14
N PHE A 3 8.36 -48.72 45.78
CA PHE A 3 8.17 -48.35 44.39
C PHE A 3 9.31 -47.43 43.96
N ASN A 4 10.18 -47.92 43.10
CA ASN A 4 11.21 -47.08 42.45
C ASN A 4 10.66 -46.49 41.16
N ILE A 5 10.25 -45.22 41.18
CA ILE A 5 9.87 -44.46 39.97
C ILE A 5 11.16 -43.87 39.41
N LYS A 6 11.62 -44.40 38.28
CA LYS A 6 12.74 -43.82 37.50
C LYS A 6 12.14 -43.06 36.29
N MET A 7 12.38 -41.77 36.23
CA MET A 7 12.04 -40.97 35.07
C MET A 7 13.19 -40.99 34.05
N ASP A 8 12.90 -41.27 32.79
CA ASP A 8 13.90 -41.19 31.72
C ASP A 8 14.21 -39.73 31.37
N THR A 9 15.17 -39.17 32.13
CA THR A 9 15.61 -37.77 31.94
C THR A 9 16.32 -37.55 30.60
N LYS A 10 16.92 -38.59 29.98
CA LYS A 10 17.59 -38.47 28.67
C LYS A 10 16.58 -38.24 27.55
N ALA A 11 15.48 -38.98 27.52
CA ALA A 11 14.40 -38.80 26.55
C ALA A 11 13.74 -37.40 26.71
N LEU A 12 13.51 -37.01 28.00
CA LEU A 12 12.96 -35.67 28.28
C LEU A 12 13.88 -34.53 27.80
N LEU A 13 15.19 -34.61 28.08
CA LEU A 13 16.17 -33.62 27.64
C LEU A 13 16.32 -33.60 26.12
N LYS A 14 16.28 -34.73 25.43
CA LYS A 14 16.28 -34.83 23.97
C LYS A 14 15.06 -34.12 23.37
N ASN A 15 13.87 -34.37 23.92
CA ASN A 15 12.65 -33.71 23.50
C ASN A 15 12.69 -32.21 23.73
N LEU A 16 13.12 -31.74 24.89
CA LEU A 16 13.27 -30.33 25.21
C LEU A 16 14.28 -29.62 24.29
N ASN A 17 15.39 -30.25 23.98
CA ASN A 17 16.37 -29.74 23.03
C ASN A 17 15.78 -29.65 21.62
N TYR A 18 15.06 -30.67 21.16
CA TYR A 18 14.35 -30.62 19.85
C TYR A 18 13.35 -29.47 19.80
N TYR A 19 12.53 -29.27 20.84
CA TYR A 19 11.62 -28.12 20.88
C TYR A 19 12.37 -26.81 20.80
N LYS A 20 13.43 -26.62 21.56
CA LYS A 20 14.22 -25.39 21.62
C LYS A 20 14.97 -25.11 20.30
N THR A 21 15.61 -26.11 19.73
CA THR A 21 16.54 -25.92 18.58
C THR A 21 15.86 -26.03 17.25
N GLU A 22 14.77 -26.78 17.13
CA GLU A 22 14.12 -27.03 15.84
C GLU A 22 12.65 -26.65 15.77
N ALA A 23 11.80 -27.17 16.65
CA ALA A 23 10.37 -27.03 16.53
C ALA A 23 9.92 -25.57 16.68
N ILE A 24 10.40 -24.85 17.70
CA ILE A 24 10.04 -23.44 17.94
C ILE A 24 10.57 -22.53 16.84
N PRO A 25 11.85 -22.56 16.42
CA PRO A 25 12.34 -21.72 15.33
C PRO A 25 11.62 -21.98 13.99
N LYS A 26 11.39 -23.25 13.63
CA LYS A 26 10.65 -23.63 12.42
C LYS A 26 9.18 -23.13 12.47
N ALA A 27 8.50 -23.33 13.61
CA ALA A 27 7.14 -22.85 13.80
C ALA A 27 7.04 -21.33 13.73
N THR A 28 7.98 -20.61 14.37
CA THR A 28 8.03 -19.14 14.36
C THR A 28 8.23 -18.61 12.94
N THR A 29 9.23 -19.10 12.23
CA THR A 29 9.53 -18.65 10.86
C THR A 29 8.36 -18.90 9.91
N THR A 30 7.77 -20.09 9.98
CA THR A 30 6.62 -20.45 9.16
C THR A 30 5.39 -19.61 9.49
N ALA A 31 5.11 -19.39 10.78
CA ALA A 31 4.01 -18.56 11.24
C ALA A 31 4.15 -17.10 10.79
N LEU A 32 5.36 -16.52 10.92
CA LEU A 32 5.66 -15.17 10.47
C LEU A 32 5.45 -15.02 8.97
N ASN A 33 6.00 -15.93 8.16
CA ASN A 33 5.89 -15.85 6.72
C ASN A 33 4.46 -16.08 6.21
N ARG A 34 3.70 -16.96 6.87
CA ARG A 34 2.28 -17.16 6.56
C ARG A 34 1.47 -15.91 6.92
N THR A 35 1.65 -15.37 8.12
CA THR A 35 0.97 -14.15 8.58
C THR A 35 1.30 -12.96 7.66
N LEU A 36 2.54 -12.85 7.21
CA LEU A 36 2.97 -11.81 6.28
C LEU A 36 2.20 -11.87 4.95
N LYS A 37 2.05 -13.06 4.34
CA LYS A 37 1.26 -13.24 3.11
C LYS A 37 -0.21 -12.90 3.32
N GLU A 38 -0.80 -13.34 4.43
CA GLU A 38 -2.18 -13.05 4.81
C GLU A 38 -2.37 -11.54 5.03
N THR A 39 -1.41 -10.86 5.67
CA THR A 39 -1.43 -9.40 5.88
C THR A 39 -1.42 -8.63 4.57
N VAL A 40 -0.60 -9.01 3.59
CA VAL A 40 -0.59 -8.38 2.26
C VAL A 40 -1.97 -8.50 1.60
N THR A 41 -2.61 -9.64 1.73
CA THR A 41 -3.96 -9.87 1.20
C THR A 41 -5.00 -8.99 1.90
N GLU A 42 -4.92 -8.87 3.23
CA GLU A 42 -5.82 -8.03 4.00
C GLU A 42 -5.63 -6.54 3.69
N VAL A 43 -4.37 -6.07 3.56
CA VAL A 43 -4.08 -4.69 3.13
C VAL A 43 -4.71 -4.40 1.76
N LYS A 44 -4.55 -5.29 0.78
CA LYS A 44 -5.19 -5.15 -0.53
C LYS A 44 -6.71 -5.06 -0.39
N ARG A 45 -7.32 -5.92 0.43
CA ARG A 45 -8.76 -5.95 0.67
C ARG A 45 -9.26 -4.64 1.30
N ILE A 46 -8.59 -4.16 2.35
CA ILE A 46 -8.95 -2.89 3.01
C ILE A 46 -8.83 -1.71 2.05
N MET A 47 -7.74 -1.65 1.29
CA MET A 47 -7.48 -0.54 0.36
C MET A 47 -8.50 -0.52 -0.78
N THR A 48 -8.76 -1.66 -1.41
CA THR A 48 -9.74 -1.75 -2.50
C THR A 48 -11.20 -1.60 -2.03
N ALA A 49 -11.51 -1.92 -0.79
CA ALA A 49 -12.83 -1.68 -0.21
C ALA A 49 -13.10 -0.18 -0.01
N ASN A 50 -12.12 0.59 0.46
CA ASN A 50 -12.29 1.98 0.86
C ASN A 50 -11.94 3.00 -0.24
N TYR A 51 -11.05 2.66 -1.18
CA TYR A 51 -10.50 3.60 -2.16
C TYR A 51 -10.71 3.11 -3.60
N GLN A 52 -10.72 4.05 -4.53
CA GLN A 52 -10.84 3.80 -5.98
C GLN A 52 -9.49 3.38 -6.57
N ILE A 53 -8.91 2.29 -6.10
CA ILE A 53 -7.61 1.78 -6.51
C ILE A 53 -7.67 0.28 -6.83
N LYS A 54 -6.81 -0.18 -7.73
CA LYS A 54 -6.73 -1.60 -8.08
C LYS A 54 -5.85 -2.36 -7.08
N SER A 55 -6.20 -3.62 -6.82
CA SER A 55 -5.43 -4.51 -5.96
C SER A 55 -3.97 -4.69 -6.43
N SER A 56 -3.75 -4.74 -7.76
CA SER A 56 -2.42 -4.80 -8.36
C SER A 56 -1.56 -3.57 -8.06
N ASP A 57 -2.17 -2.39 -8.03
CA ASP A 57 -1.46 -1.14 -7.72
C ASP A 57 -1.04 -1.11 -6.25
N VAL A 58 -1.91 -1.58 -5.35
CA VAL A 58 -1.57 -1.73 -3.92
C VAL A 58 -0.43 -2.74 -3.74
N ALA A 59 -0.51 -3.90 -4.41
CA ALA A 59 0.54 -4.92 -4.33
C ALA A 59 1.91 -4.40 -4.77
N ARG A 60 1.96 -3.63 -5.87
CA ARG A 60 3.20 -3.09 -6.43
C ARG A 60 3.91 -2.12 -5.49
N THR A 61 3.21 -1.46 -4.58
CA THR A 61 3.81 -0.55 -3.60
C THR A 61 4.46 -1.26 -2.42
N MET A 62 4.21 -2.57 -2.25
CA MET A 62 4.66 -3.36 -1.12
C MET A 62 5.81 -4.29 -1.51
N SER A 63 6.94 -4.16 -0.81
CA SER A 63 8.06 -5.10 -0.84
C SER A 63 7.97 -6.02 0.38
N ILE A 64 8.13 -7.31 0.16
CA ILE A 64 7.97 -8.37 1.16
C ILE A 64 9.35 -8.94 1.48
N HIS A 65 9.70 -8.98 2.75
CA HIS A 65 10.91 -9.61 3.27
C HIS A 65 10.51 -10.72 4.22
N ASN A 66 10.78 -11.95 3.82
CA ASN A 66 10.46 -13.14 4.60
C ASN A 66 11.40 -13.30 5.80
N ALA A 67 10.89 -13.86 6.89
CA ALA A 67 11.68 -14.33 7.99
C ALA A 67 12.48 -15.58 7.59
N THR A 68 13.66 -15.74 8.18
CA THR A 68 14.51 -16.94 8.06
C THR A 68 14.76 -17.52 9.45
N ALA A 69 15.27 -18.76 9.53
CA ALA A 69 15.60 -19.37 10.81
C ALA A 69 16.67 -18.57 11.58
N ALA A 70 17.65 -17.99 10.87
CA ALA A 70 18.70 -17.17 11.47
C ALA A 70 18.20 -15.76 11.85
N ASN A 71 17.20 -15.24 11.13
CA ASN A 71 16.60 -13.92 11.39
C ASN A 71 15.06 -14.03 11.37
N PRO A 72 14.41 -14.28 12.52
CA PRO A 72 12.97 -14.46 12.60
C PRO A 72 12.19 -13.14 12.55
N VAL A 73 12.49 -12.30 11.57
CA VAL A 73 11.83 -11.01 11.36
C VAL A 73 11.23 -10.94 9.94
N ALA A 74 9.91 -10.93 9.85
CA ALA A 74 9.19 -10.68 8.61
C ALA A 74 8.85 -9.19 8.48
N LYS A 75 9.06 -8.59 7.29
CA LYS A 75 8.80 -7.16 7.07
C LYS A 75 7.99 -6.94 5.79
N ILE A 76 7.05 -5.98 5.86
CA ILE A 76 6.37 -5.41 4.70
C ILE A 76 6.76 -3.94 4.64
N ILE A 77 7.37 -3.53 3.54
CA ILE A 77 7.77 -2.14 3.31
C ILE A 77 6.91 -1.58 2.18
N ALA A 78 6.09 -0.57 2.48
CA ALA A 78 5.30 0.11 1.48
C ALA A 78 5.97 1.43 1.09
N LYS A 79 6.35 1.57 -0.19
CA LYS A 79 6.97 2.79 -0.76
C LYS A 79 6.29 3.14 -2.07
N ASP A 80 5.91 4.39 -2.24
CA ASP A 80 5.41 4.93 -3.51
C ASP A 80 5.40 6.46 -3.46
N LYS A 81 5.35 7.08 -4.65
CA LYS A 81 5.16 8.52 -4.82
C LYS A 81 3.69 8.89 -4.70
N GLN A 82 3.40 10.16 -4.57
CA GLN A 82 2.05 10.69 -4.71
C GLN A 82 1.48 10.31 -6.08
N LEU A 83 0.20 9.93 -6.11
CA LEU A 83 -0.46 9.52 -7.34
C LEU A 83 -1.11 10.74 -8.01
N GLY A 84 -0.77 10.98 -9.27
CA GLY A 84 -1.44 11.98 -10.10
C GLY A 84 -2.90 11.59 -10.39
N PHE A 85 -3.64 12.54 -10.93
CA PHE A 85 -5.00 12.31 -11.42
C PHE A 85 -5.00 12.07 -12.93
N SER A 86 -5.96 11.28 -13.40
CA SER A 86 -6.18 11.09 -14.83
C SER A 86 -7.66 11.10 -15.18
N PRO A 87 -8.02 11.49 -16.43
CA PRO A 87 -9.38 11.39 -16.89
C PRO A 87 -9.95 9.97 -16.72
N SER A 88 -11.22 9.87 -16.34
CA SER A 88 -11.89 8.58 -16.19
C SER A 88 -11.97 7.79 -17.50
N SER A 89 -11.93 8.47 -18.64
CA SER A 89 -11.91 7.91 -19.99
C SER A 89 -10.53 7.44 -20.46
N ALA A 90 -9.45 7.86 -19.81
CA ALA A 90 -8.10 7.51 -20.25
C ALA A 90 -7.72 6.06 -19.85
N ARG A 91 -7.22 5.31 -20.83
CA ARG A 91 -6.61 3.98 -20.60
C ARG A 91 -5.16 4.18 -20.13
N ILE A 92 -4.96 4.20 -18.81
CA ILE A 92 -3.64 4.42 -18.23
C ILE A 92 -3.12 3.13 -17.57
N LYS A 93 -1.87 2.77 -17.90
CA LYS A 93 -1.19 1.58 -17.36
C LYS A 93 -0.73 1.78 -15.91
N SER A 94 -0.42 3.03 -15.50
CA SER A 94 0.06 3.35 -14.16
C SER A 94 -1.08 3.67 -13.20
N ALA A 95 -0.86 3.45 -11.89
CA ALA A 95 -1.80 3.83 -10.85
C ALA A 95 -2.02 5.35 -10.85
N LYS A 96 -3.27 5.77 -11.02
CA LYS A 96 -3.70 7.17 -10.92
C LYS A 96 -5.11 7.26 -10.35
N TRP A 97 -5.40 8.37 -9.69
CA TRP A 97 -6.76 8.67 -9.23
C TRP A 97 -7.65 9.10 -10.39
N LYS A 98 -8.92 8.73 -10.34
CA LYS A 98 -9.87 9.12 -11.39
C LYS A 98 -10.31 10.56 -11.23
N ALA A 99 -10.31 11.30 -12.35
CA ALA A 99 -10.77 12.68 -12.45
C ALA A 99 -11.75 12.84 -13.62
N THR A 100 -12.73 13.71 -13.48
CA THR A 100 -13.71 14.03 -14.53
C THR A 100 -13.89 15.53 -14.60
N ALA A 101 -13.72 16.13 -15.78
CA ALA A 101 -14.02 17.53 -15.99
C ALA A 101 -15.51 17.79 -15.78
N THR A 102 -15.84 18.90 -15.14
CA THR A 102 -17.23 19.31 -14.90
C THR A 102 -17.47 20.63 -15.61
N LYS A 103 -18.55 20.74 -16.36
CA LYS A 103 -18.90 21.97 -17.08
C LYS A 103 -19.04 23.11 -16.06
N ASN A 104 -18.20 24.14 -16.19
CA ASN A 104 -18.17 25.37 -15.36
C ASN A 104 -17.93 25.19 -13.84
N LYS A 105 -17.55 24.00 -13.34
CA LYS A 105 -17.37 23.75 -11.91
C LYS A 105 -16.00 23.18 -11.52
N GLY A 106 -15.04 23.11 -12.46
CA GLY A 106 -13.70 22.55 -12.21
C GLY A 106 -13.61 21.05 -12.47
N VAL A 107 -12.84 20.32 -11.65
CA VAL A 107 -12.59 18.89 -11.84
C VAL A 107 -13.11 18.09 -10.64
N LYS A 108 -13.96 17.13 -10.92
CA LYS A 108 -14.46 16.15 -9.94
C LYS A 108 -13.43 15.04 -9.78
N ILE A 109 -13.00 14.79 -8.56
CA ILE A 109 -12.04 13.74 -8.21
C ILE A 109 -12.68 12.66 -7.33
N LYS A 110 -12.25 11.41 -7.49
CA LYS A 110 -12.70 10.26 -6.72
C LYS A 110 -11.49 9.53 -6.15
N ILE A 111 -11.29 9.62 -4.84
CA ILE A 111 -10.24 8.91 -4.09
C ILE A 111 -10.89 7.82 -3.24
N LYS A 112 -11.82 8.19 -2.36
CA LYS A 112 -12.61 7.23 -1.57
C LYS A 112 -13.81 6.73 -2.35
N LYS A 113 -14.20 5.49 -2.14
CA LYS A 113 -15.48 4.96 -2.62
C LYS A 113 -16.63 5.68 -1.92
N GLY A 114 -17.68 6.00 -2.67
CA GLY A 114 -18.84 6.74 -2.16
C GLY A 114 -18.63 8.24 -1.93
N ALA A 115 -17.39 8.74 -2.00
CA ALA A 115 -17.11 10.16 -1.82
C ALA A 115 -16.51 10.79 -3.09
N GLN A 116 -16.92 12.04 -3.35
CA GLN A 116 -16.45 12.85 -4.47
C GLN A 116 -16.09 14.25 -3.97
N SER A 117 -15.04 14.83 -4.50
CA SER A 117 -14.64 16.21 -4.22
C SER A 117 -14.51 16.99 -5.53
N ILE A 118 -14.80 18.28 -5.50
CA ILE A 118 -14.68 19.15 -6.67
C ILE A 118 -13.55 20.14 -6.42
N LEU A 119 -12.57 20.14 -7.32
CA LEU A 119 -11.47 21.10 -7.36
C LEU A 119 -11.90 22.26 -8.25
N LYS A 120 -12.39 23.34 -7.68
CA LYS A 120 -13.07 24.45 -8.39
C LYS A 120 -12.20 25.14 -9.46
N HIS A 121 -10.90 25.32 -9.21
CA HIS A 121 -9.99 26.03 -10.12
C HIS A 121 -9.07 25.09 -10.91
N ALA A 122 -9.34 23.80 -10.85
CA ALA A 122 -8.58 22.81 -11.56
C ALA A 122 -9.12 22.52 -12.97
N PHE A 123 -8.25 22.08 -13.84
CA PHE A 123 -8.57 21.65 -15.20
C PHE A 123 -7.73 20.41 -15.56
N ILE A 124 -8.25 19.61 -16.49
CA ILE A 124 -7.53 18.49 -17.08
C ILE A 124 -6.80 18.98 -18.32
N ALA A 125 -5.52 18.67 -18.43
CA ALA A 125 -4.72 19.01 -19.59
C ALA A 125 -3.74 17.92 -19.98
N THR A 126 -3.40 17.87 -21.27
CA THR A 126 -2.32 17.05 -21.81
C THR A 126 -1.12 17.96 -22.06
N MET A 127 0.03 17.61 -21.49
CA MET A 127 1.28 18.32 -21.68
C MET A 127 1.91 17.94 -23.03
N LYS A 128 2.86 18.75 -23.53
CA LYS A 128 3.61 18.46 -24.76
C LYS A 128 4.29 17.08 -24.74
N SER A 129 4.68 16.60 -23.56
CA SER A 129 5.23 15.26 -23.35
C SER A 129 4.22 14.12 -23.43
N GLY A 130 2.94 14.39 -23.71
CA GLY A 130 1.86 13.39 -23.66
C GLY A 130 1.34 13.11 -22.24
N HIS A 131 1.93 13.72 -21.21
CA HIS A 131 1.46 13.54 -19.82
C HIS A 131 0.08 14.19 -19.64
N ILE A 132 -0.87 13.38 -19.16
CA ILE A 132 -2.23 13.85 -18.86
C ILE A 132 -2.37 13.90 -17.34
N GLY A 133 -2.83 15.04 -16.82
CA GLY A 133 -3.02 15.29 -15.41
C GLY A 133 -4.10 16.31 -15.09
N VAL A 134 -4.29 16.56 -13.82
CA VAL A 134 -5.12 17.65 -13.30
C VAL A 134 -4.21 18.76 -12.83
N PHE A 135 -4.47 19.97 -13.29
CA PHE A 135 -3.63 21.13 -13.05
C PHE A 135 -4.44 22.29 -12.49
N GLU A 136 -3.77 23.18 -11.79
CA GLU A 136 -4.28 24.48 -11.38
C GLU A 136 -3.35 25.60 -11.85
N ARG A 137 -3.87 26.81 -11.99
CA ARG A 137 -3.06 27.99 -12.28
C ARG A 137 -2.32 28.43 -11.01
N ASN A 138 -1.02 28.61 -11.13
CA ASN A 138 -0.19 29.07 -10.02
C ASN A 138 -0.27 30.62 -9.93
N LEU A 139 -1.25 31.10 -9.19
CA LEU A 139 -1.49 32.52 -9.03
C LEU A 139 -0.41 33.24 -8.20
N SER A 140 0.24 32.53 -7.27
CA SER A 140 1.24 33.10 -6.36
C SER A 140 2.53 33.54 -7.07
N LYS A 141 2.84 32.96 -8.24
CA LYS A 141 4.04 33.28 -9.03
C LYS A 141 3.82 34.41 -10.07
N GLY A 142 2.64 35.02 -10.06
CA GLY A 142 2.30 36.04 -11.04
C GLY A 142 2.19 35.53 -12.48
N LYS A 143 1.92 36.43 -13.40
CA LYS A 143 1.91 36.14 -14.85
C LYS A 143 3.32 36.27 -15.40
N LYS A 144 3.71 35.36 -16.25
CA LYS A 144 4.96 35.39 -17.02
C LYS A 144 4.65 35.49 -18.52
N ASP A 145 5.55 36.08 -19.24
CA ASP A 145 5.47 36.12 -20.71
C ASP A 145 5.64 34.72 -21.27
N LYS A 146 4.73 34.33 -22.16
CA LYS A 146 4.71 33.04 -22.83
C LYS A 146 4.47 33.25 -24.32
N MET A 147 5.36 32.71 -25.13
CA MET A 147 5.16 32.68 -26.59
C MET A 147 4.14 31.60 -26.95
N VAL A 148 3.12 31.97 -27.69
CA VAL A 148 2.11 31.05 -28.25
C VAL A 148 2.01 31.28 -29.75
N THR A 149 1.88 30.19 -30.51
CA THR A 149 1.70 30.24 -31.95
C THR A 149 0.22 30.03 -32.28
N ILE A 150 -0.41 31.02 -32.91
CA ILE A 150 -1.80 30.95 -33.34
C ILE A 150 -1.80 31.17 -34.86
N ARG A 151 -2.32 30.21 -35.62
CA ARG A 151 -2.39 30.26 -37.09
C ARG A 151 -1.03 30.61 -37.74
N GLY A 152 0.05 29.99 -37.24
CA GLY A 152 1.41 30.20 -37.77
C GLY A 152 2.11 31.48 -37.29
N LYS A 153 1.44 32.40 -36.60
CA LYS A 153 2.00 33.64 -36.06
C LYS A 153 2.33 33.50 -34.59
N GLN A 154 3.45 34.07 -34.15
CA GLN A 154 3.89 34.07 -32.77
C GLN A 154 3.36 35.29 -32.02
N TYR A 155 2.83 35.06 -30.83
CA TYR A 155 2.34 36.10 -29.92
C TYR A 155 2.93 35.91 -28.56
N THR A 156 3.30 36.99 -27.89
CA THR A 156 3.68 36.97 -26.46
C THR A 156 2.42 37.26 -25.64
N VAL A 157 2.03 36.30 -24.83
CA VAL A 157 0.88 36.44 -23.93
C VAL A 157 1.33 36.28 -22.46
N LYS A 158 0.77 37.09 -21.57
CA LYS A 158 0.98 36.94 -20.12
C LYS A 158 0.11 35.82 -19.60
N ALA A 159 0.73 34.74 -19.13
CA ALA A 159 0.04 33.57 -18.60
C ALA A 159 0.57 33.17 -17.22
N TYR A 160 -0.32 32.67 -16.36
CA TYR A 160 0.08 32.02 -15.12
C TYR A 160 0.76 30.68 -15.42
N GLY A 161 1.80 30.37 -14.64
CA GLY A 161 2.32 29.00 -14.59
C GLY A 161 1.23 28.01 -14.15
N ILE A 162 1.42 26.75 -14.47
CA ILE A 162 0.52 25.69 -14.05
C ILE A 162 1.25 24.77 -13.05
N LYS A 163 0.50 24.22 -12.11
CA LYS A 163 0.99 23.26 -11.13
C LYS A 163 0.10 22.01 -11.21
N GLU A 164 0.72 20.85 -11.27
CA GLU A 164 -0.01 19.59 -11.19
C GLU A 164 -0.54 19.35 -9.78
N ILE A 165 -1.81 18.98 -9.71
CA ILE A 165 -2.44 18.55 -8.48
C ILE A 165 -2.26 17.03 -8.38
N VAL A 166 -1.69 16.59 -7.28
CA VAL A 166 -1.52 15.17 -6.99
C VAL A 166 -2.34 14.75 -5.77
N GLY A 167 -2.78 13.52 -5.77
CA GLY A 167 -3.50 12.92 -4.66
C GLY A 167 -2.55 12.19 -3.70
N PRO A 168 -3.08 11.62 -2.61
CA PRO A 168 -2.30 10.89 -1.63
C PRO A 168 -1.65 9.65 -2.24
N SER A 169 -0.49 9.28 -1.71
CA SER A 169 0.16 7.99 -2.04
C SER A 169 -0.54 6.83 -1.34
N ILE A 170 -0.39 5.62 -1.88
CA ILE A 170 -0.94 4.40 -1.27
C ILE A 170 -0.38 4.18 0.14
N PRO A 171 0.94 4.28 0.40
CA PRO A 171 1.50 4.16 1.75
C PRO A 171 0.92 5.16 2.75
N PHE A 172 0.65 6.40 2.33
CA PHE A 172 -0.02 7.40 3.17
C PHE A 172 -1.41 6.93 3.60
N LEU A 173 -2.19 6.37 2.67
CA LEU A 173 -3.54 5.85 2.96
C LEU A 173 -3.51 4.60 3.86
N ILE A 174 -2.51 3.74 3.71
CA ILE A 174 -2.30 2.58 4.60
C ILE A 174 -2.03 3.06 6.04
N LYS A 175 -1.25 4.15 6.21
CA LYS A 175 -0.97 4.76 7.52
C LYS A 175 -2.17 5.47 8.15
N ALA A 176 -3.24 5.76 7.41
CA ALA A 176 -4.42 6.39 7.99
C ALA A 176 -4.92 5.57 9.21
N THR A 177 -5.16 6.26 10.35
CA THR A 177 -5.35 5.64 11.68
C THR A 177 -6.28 4.43 11.69
N LYS A 178 -7.44 4.53 11.02
CA LYS A 178 -8.42 3.41 10.96
C LYS A 178 -7.88 2.20 10.20
N SER A 179 -7.10 2.41 9.15
CA SER A 179 -6.52 1.32 8.35
C SER A 179 -5.40 0.61 9.10
N ILE A 180 -4.48 1.34 9.71
CA ILE A 180 -3.34 0.75 10.42
C ILE A 180 -3.77 -0.05 11.65
N ASN A 181 -4.72 0.47 12.44
CA ASN A 181 -5.23 -0.24 13.62
C ASN A 181 -5.89 -1.57 13.22
N ARG A 182 -6.69 -1.57 12.15
CA ARG A 182 -7.30 -2.79 11.63
C ARG A 182 -6.28 -3.81 11.16
N ILE A 183 -5.23 -3.36 10.47
CA ILE A 183 -4.13 -4.21 10.02
C ILE A 183 -3.38 -4.80 11.21
N ASN A 184 -3.05 -3.99 12.22
CA ASN A 184 -2.34 -4.45 13.41
C ASN A 184 -3.13 -5.50 14.20
N ASN A 185 -4.43 -5.28 14.39
CA ASN A 185 -5.30 -6.26 15.05
C ASN A 185 -5.33 -7.59 14.27
N PHE A 186 -5.48 -7.52 12.94
CA PHE A 186 -5.43 -8.69 12.07
C PHE A 186 -4.10 -9.44 12.19
N ILE A 187 -2.96 -8.73 12.18
CA ILE A 187 -1.63 -9.34 12.33
C ILE A 187 -1.54 -10.09 13.67
N ASN A 188 -1.94 -9.46 14.76
CA ASN A 188 -1.87 -10.06 16.10
C ASN A 188 -2.71 -11.33 16.22
N GLU A 189 -3.93 -11.31 15.72
CA GLU A 189 -4.82 -12.47 15.73
C GLU A 189 -4.26 -13.61 14.85
N ARG A 190 -3.84 -13.29 13.63
CA ARG A 190 -3.34 -14.28 12.69
C ARG A 190 -2.00 -14.87 13.13
N LEU A 191 -1.10 -14.05 13.67
CA LEU A 191 0.18 -14.53 14.16
C LEU A 191 0.00 -15.56 15.29
N LYS A 192 -0.84 -15.26 16.28
CA LYS A 192 -1.16 -16.20 17.36
C LYS A 192 -1.71 -17.52 16.81
N LYS A 193 -2.71 -17.44 15.93
CA LYS A 193 -3.33 -18.63 15.32
C LYS A 193 -2.33 -19.46 14.52
N ASN A 194 -1.55 -18.81 13.66
CA ASN A 194 -0.57 -19.48 12.81
C ASN A 194 0.58 -20.07 13.63
N PHE A 195 1.03 -19.39 14.69
CA PHE A 195 2.07 -19.90 15.56
C PHE A 195 1.64 -21.18 16.28
N VAL A 196 0.46 -21.17 16.93
CA VAL A 196 -0.07 -22.35 17.63
C VAL A 196 -0.25 -23.53 16.67
N ALA A 197 -0.81 -23.31 15.49
CA ALA A 197 -1.01 -24.34 14.49
C ALA A 197 0.32 -24.95 14.01
N ASN A 198 1.31 -24.11 13.72
CA ASN A 198 2.63 -24.59 13.28
C ASN A 198 3.42 -25.25 14.41
N LEU A 199 3.32 -24.75 15.66
CA LEU A 199 3.96 -25.38 16.79
C LEU A 199 3.39 -26.79 17.01
N LYS A 200 2.07 -26.96 16.99
CA LYS A 200 1.43 -28.28 17.07
C LYS A 200 1.93 -29.23 15.98
N TYR A 201 2.03 -28.75 14.74
CA TYR A 201 2.51 -29.55 13.60
C TYR A 201 3.97 -30.00 13.77
N PHE A 202 4.86 -29.09 14.20
CA PHE A 202 6.28 -29.43 14.37
C PHE A 202 6.56 -30.18 15.67
N SER A 203 5.66 -30.13 16.64
CA SER A 203 5.79 -30.91 17.89
C SER A 203 5.29 -32.35 17.77
N SER A 204 4.49 -32.65 16.73
CA SER A 204 3.96 -33.99 16.49
C SER A 204 4.80 -34.83 15.52
N LYS A 205 5.93 -34.28 15.04
CA LYS A 205 6.92 -34.94 14.20
C LYS A 205 8.13 -35.38 15.02
#